data_5f1ff24f8265f28e8fe1941b4da2fe8b
#
_entry.id   5f1ff24f8265f28e8fe1941b4da2fe8b
#
_cell.length_a   1.000
_cell.length_b   1.000
_cell.length_c   1.000
_cell.angle_alpha   90.00
_cell.angle_beta   90.00
_cell.angle_gamma   90.00
#
_symmetry.space_group_name_H-M   'P 1'
#
loop_
_entity.id
_entity.type
_entity.pdbx_description
1 polymer ?
#
loop_
_entity_poly.entity_id
_entity_poly.type
_entity_poly.pdbx_seq_one_letter_code
_entity_poly.pdbx_strand_id
1 'polypeptide(L)'
;AAPRAQRAPAALAPPAPAANARAQTRRRSQSPLSPPSQAVVDSGALDALVGCLEEFDPGVKEAAAWALGYIARHNGELAQTVVDAGAVPLLVLCVQEPELTLKRIAASALSDICKHSPELAQSVVDGGAVAYLAPLILNPDGKLKRQVCSCLAQISKHSVDLAEVVVEAEIFPGVLNLLKDLDVYVRKNAATCIREVAKHTPELAQLIVNAGGVGAMVDYVTEARGNARLPGIMTLGYISAFSETLALAVVVSKGIPPLINSVVTEPEDHIKSASAWSLGQIGRHSPDHAKALADANALPKLLAVFLHEASSEDLKTKAKRALKAVIQKCVHLPALEPLLHDAPENILKYVVNQFAKVLPHDVAARRSFVTSGGLQKILELQPEPGSKLGDFVRAITECYPKEIVDYYSPNYSKQLLDTLDAQDMQ
;
A
#
# COMPACT_ATOMS: atom_id res chain seq x y z
N ALA A 1 15.15 16.57 -33.02
CA ALA A 1 14.71 17.05 -31.74
C ALA A 1 13.91 15.89 -31.09
N ALA A 2 14.57 15.12 -30.22
CA ALA A 2 13.93 14.07 -29.48
C ALA A 2 13.11 14.64 -28.33
N PRO A 3 11.91 14.11 -28.00
CA PRO A 3 11.15 14.59 -26.87
C PRO A 3 11.83 14.15 -25.57
N ARG A 4 11.99 15.10 -24.65
CA ARG A 4 12.45 14.86 -23.29
C ARG A 4 11.49 13.90 -22.61
N ALA A 5 12.00 12.74 -22.19
CA ALA A 5 11.31 11.84 -21.28
C ALA A 5 10.93 12.60 -19.98
N GLN A 6 9.64 12.75 -19.75
CA GLN A 6 9.13 13.26 -18.48
C GLN A 6 9.48 12.22 -17.41
N ARG A 7 10.37 12.59 -16.48
CA ARG A 7 10.61 11.80 -15.27
C ARG A 7 9.28 11.65 -14.54
N ALA A 8 8.84 10.40 -14.38
CA ALA A 8 7.75 10.06 -13.49
C ALA A 8 8.05 10.61 -12.07
N PRO A 9 7.05 11.21 -11.39
CA PRO A 9 7.25 11.69 -10.03
C PRO A 9 7.64 10.49 -9.16
N ALA A 10 8.69 10.65 -8.38
CA ALA A 10 9.21 9.65 -7.47
C ALA A 10 8.04 9.02 -6.68
N ALA A 11 7.79 7.75 -6.90
CA ALA A 11 6.81 7.00 -6.13
C ALA A 11 7.26 7.07 -4.66
N LEU A 12 6.41 7.64 -3.80
CA LEU A 12 6.64 7.64 -2.36
C LEU A 12 6.80 6.18 -1.92
N ALA A 13 7.98 5.84 -1.42
CA ALA A 13 8.30 4.50 -0.95
C ALA A 13 7.19 3.99 0.00
N PRO A 14 6.82 2.71 -0.12
CA PRO A 14 5.87 2.10 0.78
C PRO A 14 6.38 2.15 2.21
N PRO A 15 5.51 2.09 3.21
CA PRO A 15 5.93 1.92 4.59
C PRO A 15 6.75 0.64 4.71
N ALA A 16 7.96 0.75 5.22
CA ALA A 16 8.72 -0.42 5.66
C ALA A 16 7.84 -1.22 6.64
N PRO A 17 7.80 -2.55 6.54
CA PRO A 17 7.08 -3.36 7.52
C PRO A 17 7.64 -3.02 8.90
N ALA A 18 6.75 -2.67 9.84
CA ALA A 18 7.11 -2.35 11.20
C ALA A 18 7.93 -3.51 11.78
N ALA A 19 9.22 -3.30 11.96
CA ALA A 19 10.08 -4.20 12.71
C ALA A 19 9.52 -4.28 14.12
N ASN A 20 9.22 -5.50 14.57
CA ASN A 20 8.72 -5.81 15.91
C ASN A 20 9.59 -5.13 16.98
N ALA A 21 9.09 -4.04 17.57
CA ALA A 21 9.70 -3.33 18.67
C ALA A 21 9.49 -4.03 20.04
N ARG A 22 9.53 -5.37 20.07
CA ARG A 22 9.44 -6.17 21.30
C ARG A 22 10.55 -7.21 21.46
N ALA A 23 11.80 -6.85 21.18
CA ALA A 23 12.96 -7.72 21.50
C ALA A 23 14.19 -6.91 21.87
N GLN A 24 14.06 -5.81 22.62
CA GLN A 24 15.20 -5.11 23.16
C GLN A 24 15.14 -5.06 24.70
N THR A 25 15.14 -6.23 25.33
CA THR A 25 15.58 -6.34 26.74
C THR A 25 16.01 -7.77 27.02
N ARG A 26 17.25 -8.07 26.71
CA ARG A 26 18.14 -8.99 27.39
C ARG A 26 19.48 -9.09 26.64
N ARG A 27 20.32 -8.09 26.77
CA ARG A 27 21.75 -8.27 26.53
C ARG A 27 22.31 -9.10 27.69
N ARG A 28 22.40 -10.41 27.50
CA ARG A 28 23.43 -11.23 28.11
C ARG A 28 24.60 -11.24 27.15
N SER A 29 25.76 -10.81 27.64
CA SER A 29 27.08 -11.01 27.05
C SER A 29 27.36 -12.51 26.92
N GLN A 30 27.01 -13.07 25.76
CA GLN A 30 27.53 -14.35 25.27
C GLN A 30 28.13 -14.04 23.92
N SER A 31 29.37 -14.40 23.69
CA SER A 31 29.94 -14.50 22.35
C SER A 31 28.88 -15.12 21.44
N PRO A 32 28.61 -14.58 20.24
CA PRO A 32 27.60 -15.16 19.36
C PRO A 32 28.09 -16.55 18.98
N LEU A 33 27.49 -17.59 19.56
CA LEU A 33 27.56 -18.93 19.01
C LEU A 33 27.04 -18.79 17.58
N SER A 34 27.84 -19.14 16.60
CA SER A 34 27.46 -19.18 15.18
C SER A 34 26.12 -19.90 15.09
N PRO A 35 25.11 -19.34 14.34
CA PRO A 35 23.85 -20.03 14.19
C PRO A 35 24.08 -21.46 13.71
N PRO A 36 23.26 -22.45 14.12
CA PRO A 36 23.46 -23.87 13.74
C PRO A 36 23.71 -24.05 12.24
N SER A 37 23.07 -23.27 11.40
CA SER A 37 23.26 -23.26 9.95
C SER A 37 24.66 -22.87 9.52
N GLN A 38 25.30 -21.91 10.19
CA GLN A 38 26.68 -21.52 9.93
C GLN A 38 27.66 -22.66 10.31
N ALA A 39 27.42 -23.30 11.44
CA ALA A 39 28.23 -24.42 11.87
C ALA A 39 28.17 -25.61 10.89
N VAL A 40 27.05 -25.88 10.28
CA VAL A 40 26.87 -26.89 9.23
C VAL A 40 27.72 -26.54 7.99
N VAL A 41 27.64 -25.28 7.56
CA VAL A 41 28.44 -24.77 6.42
C VAL A 41 29.96 -24.86 6.73
N ASP A 42 30.35 -24.39 7.90
CA ASP A 42 31.78 -24.40 8.34
C ASP A 42 32.34 -25.82 8.46
N SER A 43 31.49 -26.82 8.69
CA SER A 43 31.89 -28.24 8.72
C SER A 43 32.12 -28.85 7.33
N GLY A 44 31.84 -28.12 6.22
CA GLY A 44 31.95 -28.61 4.86
C GLY A 44 30.83 -29.56 4.44
N ALA A 45 29.66 -29.54 5.13
CA ALA A 45 28.57 -30.46 4.85
C ALA A 45 27.76 -30.10 3.59
N LEU A 46 27.95 -28.91 2.99
CA LEU A 46 27.16 -28.47 1.85
C LEU A 46 27.28 -29.36 0.63
N ASP A 47 28.50 -29.73 0.25
CA ASP A 47 28.74 -30.59 -0.92
C ASP A 47 28.06 -31.95 -0.77
N ALA A 48 28.09 -32.50 0.46
CA ALA A 48 27.39 -33.75 0.75
C ALA A 48 25.87 -33.59 0.67
N LEU A 49 25.34 -32.49 1.18
CA LEU A 49 23.88 -32.20 1.07
C LEU A 49 23.46 -31.99 -0.37
N VAL A 50 24.25 -31.31 -1.18
CA VAL A 50 23.97 -31.11 -2.62
C VAL A 50 24.03 -32.45 -3.34
N GLY A 51 25.03 -33.30 -3.07
CA GLY A 51 25.09 -34.65 -3.63
C GLY A 51 23.89 -35.54 -3.26
N CYS A 52 23.31 -35.36 -2.07
CA CYS A 52 22.08 -36.07 -1.68
C CYS A 52 20.85 -35.68 -2.53
N LEU A 53 20.86 -34.55 -3.23
CA LEU A 53 19.80 -34.20 -4.18
C LEU A 53 19.84 -35.04 -5.47
N GLU A 54 20.95 -35.69 -5.77
CA GLU A 54 21.13 -36.56 -6.93
C GLU A 54 20.79 -38.03 -6.65
N GLU A 55 20.57 -38.39 -5.37
CA GLU A 55 20.23 -39.74 -4.96
C GLU A 55 18.92 -40.24 -5.55
N PHE A 56 18.75 -41.54 -5.67
CA PHE A 56 17.52 -42.14 -6.23
C PHE A 56 16.35 -42.13 -5.21
N ASP A 57 16.65 -42.12 -3.91
CA ASP A 57 15.64 -42.15 -2.86
C ASP A 57 15.00 -40.74 -2.67
N PRO A 58 13.70 -40.60 -2.92
CA PRO A 58 13.01 -39.32 -2.72
C PRO A 58 13.10 -38.80 -1.29
N GLY A 59 13.15 -39.67 -0.28
CA GLY A 59 13.28 -39.30 1.12
C GLY A 59 14.63 -38.66 1.43
N VAL A 60 15.70 -39.12 0.78
CA VAL A 60 17.03 -38.50 0.90
C VAL A 60 17.02 -37.13 0.25
N LYS A 61 16.47 -37.00 -0.98
CA LYS A 61 16.29 -35.71 -1.66
C LYS A 61 15.46 -34.73 -0.81
N GLU A 62 14.36 -35.19 -0.22
CA GLU A 62 13.51 -34.36 0.65
C GLU A 62 14.28 -33.80 1.83
N ALA A 63 15.03 -34.65 2.55
CA ALA A 63 15.82 -34.25 3.69
C ALA A 63 16.93 -33.24 3.31
N ALA A 64 17.61 -33.49 2.20
CA ALA A 64 18.65 -32.60 1.66
C ALA A 64 18.06 -31.22 1.24
N ALA A 65 17.00 -31.22 0.46
CA ALA A 65 16.32 -30.01 0.04
C ALA A 65 15.80 -29.19 1.24
N TRP A 66 15.28 -29.86 2.26
CA TRP A 66 14.84 -29.22 3.49
C TRP A 66 16.02 -28.56 4.24
N ALA A 67 17.15 -29.29 4.38
CA ALA A 67 18.33 -28.78 5.05
C ALA A 67 18.93 -27.56 4.32
N LEU A 68 19.08 -27.64 3.00
CA LEU A 68 19.59 -26.55 2.15
C LEU A 68 18.67 -25.32 2.21
N GLY A 69 17.36 -25.51 2.12
CA GLY A 69 16.40 -24.43 2.27
C GLY A 69 16.45 -23.80 3.66
N TYR A 70 16.60 -24.60 4.72
CA TYR A 70 16.73 -24.09 6.08
C TYR A 70 18.01 -23.27 6.27
N ILE A 71 19.14 -23.69 5.69
CA ILE A 71 20.39 -22.93 5.68
C ILE A 71 20.20 -21.60 4.95
N ALA A 72 19.70 -21.63 3.72
CA ALA A 72 19.47 -20.46 2.90
C ALA A 72 18.49 -19.44 3.54
N ARG A 73 17.57 -19.93 4.35
CA ARG A 73 16.57 -19.11 5.02
C ARG A 73 17.15 -18.08 5.99
N HIS A 74 18.31 -18.29 6.57
CA HIS A 74 18.83 -17.47 7.66
C HIS A 74 19.31 -16.09 7.22
N ASN A 75 20.18 -16.02 6.22
CA ASN A 75 20.69 -14.76 5.69
C ASN A 75 21.17 -14.92 4.23
N GLY A 76 21.50 -13.78 3.59
CA GLY A 76 21.94 -13.76 2.20
C GLY A 76 23.29 -14.45 1.98
N GLU A 77 24.21 -14.39 2.93
CA GLU A 77 25.53 -15.03 2.84
C GLU A 77 25.39 -16.56 2.79
N LEU A 78 24.60 -17.13 3.69
CA LEU A 78 24.32 -18.57 3.70
C LEU A 78 23.53 -19.00 2.46
N ALA A 79 22.59 -18.19 1.98
CA ALA A 79 21.90 -18.45 0.73
C ALA A 79 22.85 -18.45 -0.47
N GLN A 80 23.82 -17.52 -0.51
CA GLN A 80 24.84 -17.48 -1.55
C GLN A 80 25.73 -18.74 -1.50
N THR A 81 26.16 -19.17 -0.31
CA THR A 81 26.96 -20.39 -0.16
C THR A 81 26.21 -21.63 -0.68
N VAL A 82 24.89 -21.71 -0.47
CA VAL A 82 24.04 -22.78 -1.01
C VAL A 82 23.99 -22.72 -2.55
N VAL A 83 23.89 -21.53 -3.13
CA VAL A 83 23.92 -21.32 -4.58
C VAL A 83 25.28 -21.69 -5.17
N ASP A 84 26.37 -21.24 -4.54
CA ASP A 84 27.76 -21.51 -4.98
C ASP A 84 28.10 -22.99 -4.94
N ALA A 85 27.49 -23.76 -4.02
CA ALA A 85 27.60 -25.22 -3.96
C ALA A 85 26.82 -25.95 -5.07
N GLY A 86 26.12 -25.21 -5.97
CA GLY A 86 25.40 -25.81 -7.10
C GLY A 86 24.01 -26.38 -6.78
N ALA A 87 23.40 -26.01 -5.65
CA ALA A 87 22.11 -26.56 -5.22
C ALA A 87 20.92 -26.18 -6.13
N VAL A 88 20.96 -25.01 -6.78
CA VAL A 88 19.80 -24.47 -7.51
C VAL A 88 19.33 -25.37 -8.66
N PRO A 89 20.19 -25.81 -9.61
CA PRO A 89 19.75 -26.69 -10.69
C PRO A 89 19.13 -28.01 -10.19
N LEU A 90 19.70 -28.59 -9.12
CA LEU A 90 19.23 -29.84 -8.53
C LEU A 90 17.86 -29.64 -7.80
N LEU A 91 17.68 -28.52 -7.11
CA LEU A 91 16.39 -28.18 -6.53
C LEU A 91 15.32 -27.98 -7.62
N VAL A 92 15.68 -27.39 -8.76
CA VAL A 92 14.76 -27.25 -9.91
C VAL A 92 14.39 -28.61 -10.48
N LEU A 93 15.33 -29.58 -10.54
CA LEU A 93 15.01 -30.97 -10.90
C LEU A 93 14.07 -31.63 -9.88
N CYS A 94 14.28 -31.40 -8.59
CA CYS A 94 13.39 -31.90 -7.53
C CYS A 94 11.96 -31.35 -7.65
N VAL A 95 11.75 -30.14 -8.20
CA VAL A 95 10.42 -29.62 -8.50
C VAL A 95 9.68 -30.43 -9.58
N GLN A 96 10.42 -31.11 -10.46
CA GLN A 96 9.89 -31.90 -11.56
C GLN A 96 9.56 -33.36 -11.18
N GLU A 97 10.15 -33.85 -10.09
CA GLU A 97 9.94 -35.22 -9.58
C GLU A 97 8.43 -35.50 -9.29
N PRO A 98 7.97 -36.75 -9.37
CA PRO A 98 6.55 -37.07 -9.13
C PRO A 98 6.10 -36.84 -7.68
N GLU A 99 7.00 -36.97 -6.72
CA GLU A 99 6.73 -36.92 -5.29
C GLU A 99 6.30 -35.54 -4.83
N LEU A 100 5.07 -35.44 -4.35
CA LEU A 100 4.45 -34.18 -4.00
C LEU A 100 5.16 -33.46 -2.84
N THR A 101 5.67 -34.23 -1.85
CA THR A 101 6.40 -33.69 -0.71
C THR A 101 7.72 -33.05 -1.15
N LEU A 102 8.44 -33.75 -2.03
CA LEU A 102 9.70 -33.24 -2.58
C LEU A 102 9.48 -31.94 -3.37
N LYS A 103 8.44 -31.88 -4.24
CA LYS A 103 8.06 -30.64 -4.95
C LYS A 103 7.82 -29.48 -3.99
N ARG A 104 7.09 -29.72 -2.89
CA ARG A 104 6.77 -28.68 -1.88
C ARG A 104 8.02 -28.16 -1.22
N ILE A 105 8.94 -29.05 -0.82
CA ILE A 105 10.18 -28.72 -0.10
C ILE A 105 11.13 -27.98 -1.06
N ALA A 106 11.31 -28.48 -2.28
CA ALA A 106 12.16 -27.85 -3.29
C ALA A 106 11.66 -26.43 -3.65
N ALA A 107 10.36 -26.24 -3.88
CA ALA A 107 9.78 -24.92 -4.11
C ALA A 107 9.96 -23.98 -2.91
N SER A 108 9.88 -24.51 -1.68
CA SER A 108 10.17 -23.74 -0.46
C SER A 108 11.63 -23.34 -0.36
N ALA A 109 12.55 -24.24 -0.67
CA ALA A 109 13.99 -23.97 -0.64
C ALA A 109 14.38 -22.89 -1.67
N LEU A 110 13.86 -22.99 -2.90
CA LEU A 110 14.04 -21.96 -3.93
C LEU A 110 13.46 -20.59 -3.48
N SER A 111 12.29 -20.58 -2.84
CA SER A 111 11.72 -19.35 -2.25
C SER A 111 12.61 -18.75 -1.16
N ASP A 112 13.20 -19.58 -0.32
CA ASP A 112 14.10 -19.15 0.76
C ASP A 112 15.44 -18.61 0.22
N ILE A 113 15.93 -19.09 -0.92
CA ILE A 113 17.08 -18.52 -1.64
C ILE A 113 16.71 -17.14 -2.21
N CYS A 114 15.63 -17.05 -2.98
CA CYS A 114 15.23 -15.83 -3.69
C CYS A 114 14.97 -14.63 -2.78
N LYS A 115 14.60 -14.84 -1.52
CA LYS A 115 14.10 -13.76 -0.67
C LYS A 115 15.13 -12.72 -0.26
N HIS A 116 16.44 -12.98 -0.39
CA HIS A 116 17.47 -12.14 0.20
C HIS A 116 17.98 -11.05 -0.73
N SER A 117 18.25 -11.37 -2.00
CA SER A 117 18.80 -10.41 -2.94
C SER A 117 18.31 -10.64 -4.38
N PRO A 118 18.41 -9.63 -5.26
CA PRO A 118 18.07 -9.78 -6.68
C PRO A 118 19.01 -10.78 -7.39
N GLU A 119 20.30 -10.86 -7.02
CA GLU A 119 21.27 -11.77 -7.61
C GLU A 119 20.90 -13.24 -7.31
N LEU A 120 20.52 -13.52 -6.06
CA LEU A 120 20.04 -14.85 -5.67
C LEU A 120 18.73 -15.23 -6.37
N ALA A 121 17.81 -14.28 -6.54
CA ALA A 121 16.61 -14.51 -7.32
C ALA A 121 16.94 -14.75 -8.81
N GLN A 122 17.90 -14.01 -9.37
CA GLN A 122 18.37 -14.21 -10.74
C GLN A 122 18.97 -15.60 -10.93
N SER A 123 19.81 -16.08 -10.00
CA SER A 123 20.39 -17.44 -10.05
C SER A 123 19.29 -18.52 -10.11
N VAL A 124 18.18 -18.33 -9.40
CA VAL A 124 17.03 -19.26 -9.45
C VAL A 124 16.30 -19.18 -10.79
N VAL A 125 16.16 -17.99 -11.36
CA VAL A 125 15.59 -17.80 -12.70
C VAL A 125 16.47 -18.41 -13.76
N ASP A 126 17.78 -18.18 -13.73
CA ASP A 126 18.76 -18.74 -14.65
C ASP A 126 18.81 -20.27 -14.60
N GLY A 127 18.53 -20.85 -13.43
CA GLY A 127 18.32 -22.29 -13.26
C GLY A 127 17.02 -22.83 -13.87
N GLY A 128 16.19 -21.96 -14.49
CA GLY A 128 14.96 -22.37 -15.19
C GLY A 128 13.77 -22.61 -14.26
N ALA A 129 13.84 -22.21 -13.00
CA ALA A 129 12.81 -22.51 -12.01
C ALA A 129 11.40 -22.01 -12.38
N VAL A 130 11.28 -20.84 -13.02
CA VAL A 130 9.98 -20.23 -13.34
C VAL A 130 9.17 -21.11 -14.28
N ALA A 131 9.79 -21.70 -15.31
CA ALA A 131 9.12 -22.56 -16.28
C ALA A 131 8.47 -23.80 -15.64
N TYR A 132 9.07 -24.34 -14.59
CA TYR A 132 8.55 -25.52 -13.87
C TYR A 132 7.62 -25.17 -12.71
N LEU A 133 7.78 -24.01 -12.10
CA LEU A 133 6.91 -23.53 -11.04
C LEU A 133 5.56 -23.02 -11.57
N ALA A 134 5.56 -22.30 -12.69
CA ALA A 134 4.35 -21.68 -13.22
C ALA A 134 3.19 -22.66 -13.46
N PRO A 135 3.36 -23.82 -14.08
CA PRO A 135 2.27 -24.80 -14.26
C PRO A 135 1.73 -25.37 -12.93
N LEU A 136 2.56 -25.40 -11.90
CA LEU A 136 2.18 -25.94 -10.57
C LEU A 136 1.19 -25.03 -9.81
N ILE A 137 0.95 -23.83 -10.28
CA ILE A 137 -0.14 -22.95 -9.78
C ILE A 137 -1.50 -23.66 -9.89
N LEU A 138 -1.69 -24.48 -10.91
CA LEU A 138 -2.92 -25.20 -11.16
C LEU A 138 -3.01 -26.55 -10.42
N ASN A 139 -1.97 -26.94 -9.66
CA ASN A 139 -1.96 -28.19 -8.92
C ASN A 139 -3.05 -28.18 -7.84
N PRO A 140 -3.78 -29.30 -7.61
CA PRO A 140 -4.84 -29.37 -6.61
C PRO A 140 -4.31 -29.23 -5.16
N ASP A 141 -3.03 -29.50 -4.91
CA ASP A 141 -2.45 -29.44 -3.58
C ASP A 141 -2.23 -28.00 -3.07
N GLY A 142 -2.95 -27.60 -2.03
CA GLY A 142 -2.87 -26.27 -1.45
C GLY A 142 -1.49 -25.94 -0.85
N LYS A 143 -0.77 -26.93 -0.28
CA LYS A 143 0.56 -26.69 0.29
C LYS A 143 1.59 -26.42 -0.81
N LEU A 144 1.50 -27.13 -1.93
CA LEU A 144 2.37 -26.86 -3.08
C LEU A 144 2.07 -25.47 -3.68
N LYS A 145 0.80 -25.15 -3.92
CA LYS A 145 0.38 -23.82 -4.40
C LYS A 145 0.92 -22.69 -3.52
N ARG A 146 0.91 -22.86 -2.19
CA ARG A 146 1.49 -21.86 -1.27
C ARG A 146 2.97 -21.61 -1.54
N GLN A 147 3.76 -22.68 -1.71
CA GLN A 147 5.21 -22.55 -1.92
C GLN A 147 5.52 -21.98 -3.30
N VAL A 148 4.81 -22.43 -4.33
CA VAL A 148 4.95 -21.91 -5.69
C VAL A 148 4.66 -20.40 -5.73
N CYS A 149 3.51 -19.96 -5.23
CA CYS A 149 3.17 -18.53 -5.18
C CYS A 149 4.17 -17.73 -4.32
N SER A 150 4.69 -18.34 -3.24
CA SER A 150 5.72 -17.71 -2.42
C SER A 150 7.02 -17.51 -3.21
N CYS A 151 7.48 -18.54 -3.94
CA CYS A 151 8.71 -18.46 -4.74
C CYS A 151 8.57 -17.40 -5.85
N LEU A 152 7.50 -17.45 -6.63
CA LEU A 152 7.22 -16.46 -7.69
C LEU A 152 7.12 -15.03 -7.15
N ALA A 153 6.53 -14.85 -5.97
CA ALA A 153 6.48 -13.56 -5.29
C ALA A 153 7.88 -13.07 -4.84
N GLN A 154 8.74 -13.98 -4.34
CA GLN A 154 10.10 -13.62 -3.94
C GLN A 154 10.97 -13.27 -5.15
N ILE A 155 10.79 -13.93 -6.29
CA ILE A 155 11.46 -13.58 -7.55
C ILE A 155 11.00 -12.19 -7.99
N SER A 156 9.69 -11.98 -8.17
CA SER A 156 9.12 -10.74 -8.69
C SER A 156 9.40 -9.51 -7.83
N LYS A 157 9.76 -9.68 -6.55
CA LYS A 157 9.84 -8.57 -5.60
C LYS A 157 11.06 -7.67 -5.83
N HIS A 158 12.13 -8.15 -6.46
CA HIS A 158 13.43 -7.49 -6.43
C HIS A 158 13.64 -6.47 -7.55
N SER A 159 13.28 -6.82 -8.79
CA SER A 159 13.48 -5.94 -9.94
C SER A 159 12.33 -6.01 -10.94
N VAL A 160 12.29 -5.07 -11.87
CA VAL A 160 11.35 -5.05 -12.99
C VAL A 160 11.57 -6.28 -13.85
N ASP A 161 12.82 -6.54 -14.27
CA ASP A 161 13.18 -7.65 -15.15
C ASP A 161 12.73 -9.00 -14.59
N LEU A 162 12.98 -9.22 -13.29
CA LEU A 162 12.54 -10.44 -12.60
C LEU A 162 11.00 -10.56 -12.52
N ALA A 163 10.30 -9.44 -12.39
CA ALA A 163 8.85 -9.44 -12.41
C ALA A 163 8.32 -9.73 -13.82
N GLU A 164 8.97 -9.21 -14.87
CA GLU A 164 8.63 -9.47 -16.28
C GLU A 164 8.80 -10.94 -16.62
N VAL A 165 9.90 -11.60 -16.23
CA VAL A 165 10.09 -13.05 -16.41
C VAL A 165 8.93 -13.87 -15.82
N VAL A 166 8.46 -13.49 -14.64
CA VAL A 166 7.33 -14.17 -13.98
C VAL A 166 6.02 -13.89 -14.72
N VAL A 167 5.84 -12.70 -15.29
CA VAL A 167 4.65 -12.34 -16.09
C VAL A 167 4.64 -13.06 -17.44
N GLU A 168 5.80 -13.17 -18.11
CA GLU A 168 5.97 -13.87 -19.37
C GLU A 168 5.65 -15.37 -19.27
N ALA A 169 5.73 -15.96 -18.10
CA ALA A 169 5.30 -17.33 -17.83
C ALA A 169 3.76 -17.48 -17.76
N GLU A 170 2.99 -16.48 -18.18
CA GLU A 170 1.52 -16.47 -18.30
C GLU A 170 0.78 -16.87 -17.01
N ILE A 171 1.34 -16.56 -15.85
CA ILE A 171 0.81 -17.01 -14.54
C ILE A 171 -0.52 -16.35 -14.14
N PHE A 172 -0.85 -15.16 -14.68
CA PHE A 172 -1.93 -14.34 -14.14
C PHE A 172 -3.32 -15.00 -14.13
N PRO A 173 -3.77 -15.72 -15.18
CA PRO A 173 -5.07 -16.39 -15.12
C PRO A 173 -5.15 -17.38 -13.95
N GLY A 174 -4.08 -18.12 -13.70
CA GLY A 174 -3.97 -19.07 -12.60
C GLY A 174 -3.94 -18.36 -11.23
N VAL A 175 -3.04 -17.38 -11.06
CA VAL A 175 -2.87 -16.65 -9.78
C VAL A 175 -4.13 -15.89 -9.39
N LEU A 176 -4.85 -15.28 -10.34
CA LEU A 176 -6.11 -14.60 -10.08
C LEU A 176 -7.20 -15.56 -9.59
N ASN A 177 -7.26 -16.78 -10.14
CA ASN A 177 -8.16 -17.82 -9.65
C ASN A 177 -7.81 -18.25 -8.21
N LEU A 178 -6.54 -18.26 -7.86
CA LEU A 178 -6.10 -18.60 -6.49
C LEU A 178 -6.53 -17.57 -5.43
N LEU A 179 -6.94 -16.38 -5.81
CA LEU A 179 -7.54 -15.41 -4.86
C LEU A 179 -8.86 -15.92 -4.26
N LYS A 180 -9.49 -16.91 -4.90
CA LYS A 180 -10.72 -17.56 -4.44
C LYS A 180 -10.49 -18.98 -3.90
N ASP A 181 -9.23 -19.40 -3.72
CA ASP A 181 -8.91 -20.72 -3.17
C ASP A 181 -9.49 -20.90 -1.76
N LEU A 182 -9.83 -22.14 -1.40
CA LEU A 182 -10.34 -22.44 -0.06
C LEU A 182 -9.29 -22.19 1.03
N ASP A 183 -8.01 -22.33 0.69
CA ASP A 183 -6.90 -22.12 1.61
C ASP A 183 -6.53 -20.65 1.73
N VAL A 184 -6.69 -20.09 2.92
CA VAL A 184 -6.37 -18.67 3.22
C VAL A 184 -4.91 -18.32 2.90
N TYR A 185 -3.97 -19.26 3.11
CA TYR A 185 -2.56 -19.00 2.83
C TYR A 185 -2.26 -19.02 1.33
N VAL A 186 -2.97 -19.85 0.55
CA VAL A 186 -2.91 -19.79 -0.92
C VAL A 186 -3.39 -18.44 -1.40
N ARG A 187 -4.57 -17.98 -0.95
CA ARG A 187 -5.10 -16.65 -1.29
C ARG A 187 -4.11 -15.54 -0.96
N LYS A 188 -3.53 -15.58 0.25
CA LYS A 188 -2.55 -14.55 0.69
C LYS A 188 -1.29 -14.55 -0.17
N ASN A 189 -0.73 -15.72 -0.50
CA ASN A 189 0.48 -15.80 -1.30
C ASN A 189 0.23 -15.40 -2.76
N ALA A 190 -0.92 -15.75 -3.32
CA ALA A 190 -1.36 -15.29 -4.63
C ALA A 190 -1.48 -13.75 -4.66
N ALA A 191 -2.17 -13.16 -3.69
CA ALA A 191 -2.28 -11.71 -3.56
C ALA A 191 -0.90 -11.04 -3.37
N THR A 192 0.02 -11.71 -2.66
CA THR A 192 1.39 -11.23 -2.48
C THR A 192 2.14 -11.24 -3.82
N CYS A 193 2.01 -12.30 -4.61
CA CYS A 193 2.63 -12.38 -5.94
C CYS A 193 2.15 -11.24 -6.85
N ILE A 194 0.83 -11.01 -6.91
CA ILE A 194 0.25 -9.91 -7.68
C ILE A 194 0.77 -8.56 -7.20
N ARG A 195 0.85 -8.35 -5.89
CA ARG A 195 1.40 -7.12 -5.30
C ARG A 195 2.83 -6.85 -5.72
N GLU A 196 3.69 -7.89 -5.68
CA GLU A 196 5.10 -7.74 -6.01
C GLU A 196 5.31 -7.39 -7.48
N VAL A 197 4.47 -7.89 -8.38
CA VAL A 197 4.46 -7.46 -9.78
C VAL A 197 3.90 -6.05 -9.95
N ALA A 198 2.74 -5.76 -9.32
CA ALA A 198 2.02 -4.50 -9.48
C ALA A 198 2.80 -3.26 -9.05
N LYS A 199 3.78 -3.40 -8.16
CA LYS A 199 4.50 -2.27 -7.56
C LYS A 199 5.57 -1.63 -8.46
N HIS A 200 6.01 -2.33 -9.51
CA HIS A 200 7.21 -1.94 -10.25
C HIS A 200 6.95 -0.86 -11.31
N THR A 201 6.08 -1.13 -12.26
CA THR A 201 5.84 -0.21 -13.38
C THR A 201 4.36 -0.04 -13.71
N PRO A 202 3.97 1.08 -14.35
CA PRO A 202 2.59 1.26 -14.81
C PRO A 202 2.18 0.22 -15.88
N GLU A 203 3.12 -0.28 -16.69
CA GLU A 203 2.88 -1.30 -17.71
C GLU A 203 2.48 -2.63 -17.05
N LEU A 204 3.24 -3.08 -16.05
CA LEU A 204 2.91 -4.29 -15.26
C LEU A 204 1.60 -4.13 -14.50
N ALA A 205 1.33 -2.96 -13.94
CA ALA A 205 0.06 -2.64 -13.32
C ALA A 205 -1.09 -2.71 -14.34
N GLN A 206 -0.89 -2.20 -15.57
CA GLN A 206 -1.88 -2.24 -16.65
C GLN A 206 -2.18 -3.68 -17.09
N LEU A 207 -1.18 -4.56 -17.15
CA LEU A 207 -1.39 -5.98 -17.46
C LEU A 207 -2.31 -6.64 -16.41
N ILE A 208 -2.14 -6.35 -15.14
CA ILE A 208 -3.01 -6.84 -14.06
C ILE A 208 -4.43 -6.31 -14.24
N VAL A 209 -4.59 -5.03 -14.57
CA VAL A 209 -5.91 -4.41 -14.84
C VAL A 209 -6.60 -5.10 -16.02
N ASN A 210 -5.86 -5.31 -17.13
CA ASN A 210 -6.39 -5.95 -18.35
C ASN A 210 -6.82 -7.39 -18.10
N ALA A 211 -6.14 -8.11 -17.21
CA ALA A 211 -6.50 -9.47 -16.80
C ALA A 211 -7.69 -9.54 -15.81
N GLY A 212 -8.32 -8.39 -15.48
CA GLY A 212 -9.42 -8.33 -14.50
C GLY A 212 -8.95 -8.38 -13.04
N GLY A 213 -7.66 -8.22 -12.80
CA GLY A 213 -7.04 -8.37 -11.47
C GLY A 213 -7.52 -7.36 -10.44
N VAL A 214 -7.94 -6.16 -10.87
CA VAL A 214 -8.45 -5.14 -9.92
C VAL A 214 -9.75 -5.62 -9.26
N GLY A 215 -10.71 -6.12 -10.03
CA GLY A 215 -11.96 -6.65 -9.48
C GLY A 215 -11.72 -7.82 -8.52
N ALA A 216 -10.90 -8.79 -8.96
CA ALA A 216 -10.54 -9.93 -8.13
C ALA A 216 -9.83 -9.51 -6.82
N MET A 217 -9.00 -8.47 -6.87
CA MET A 217 -8.31 -7.94 -5.70
C MET A 217 -9.25 -7.17 -4.76
N VAL A 218 -10.25 -6.47 -5.29
CA VAL A 218 -11.31 -5.82 -4.50
C VAL A 218 -12.13 -6.86 -3.74
N ASP A 219 -12.54 -7.95 -4.42
CA ASP A 219 -13.24 -9.07 -3.79
C ASP A 219 -12.37 -9.67 -2.66
N TYR A 220 -11.11 -9.93 -2.94
CA TYR A 220 -10.16 -10.45 -1.96
C TYR A 220 -10.02 -9.53 -0.73
N VAL A 221 -9.86 -8.21 -0.92
CA VAL A 221 -9.76 -7.25 0.19
C VAL A 221 -11.05 -7.20 0.99
N THR A 222 -12.19 -7.40 0.36
CA THR A 222 -13.49 -7.40 1.04
C THR A 222 -13.63 -8.60 1.98
N GLU A 223 -13.18 -9.78 1.56
CA GLU A 223 -13.29 -11.04 2.32
C GLU A 223 -12.17 -11.22 3.35
N ALA A 224 -10.94 -10.87 3.01
CA ALA A 224 -9.78 -11.06 3.87
C ALA A 224 -9.85 -10.20 5.14
N ARG A 225 -9.13 -10.62 6.19
CA ARG A 225 -9.04 -9.93 7.49
C ARG A 225 -7.59 -9.89 7.98
N GLY A 226 -7.29 -8.89 8.79
CA GLY A 226 -5.98 -8.74 9.41
C GLY A 226 -4.85 -8.71 8.38
N ASN A 227 -3.71 -9.30 8.72
CA ASN A 227 -2.51 -9.31 7.86
C ASN A 227 -2.71 -10.01 6.50
N ALA A 228 -3.73 -10.84 6.34
CA ALA A 228 -4.02 -11.43 5.04
C ALA A 228 -4.58 -10.41 4.04
N ARG A 229 -5.21 -9.33 4.51
CA ARG A 229 -5.78 -8.25 3.70
C ARG A 229 -4.70 -7.35 3.09
N LEU A 230 -3.55 -7.23 3.77
CA LEU A 230 -2.50 -6.26 3.44
C LEU A 230 -1.99 -6.32 1.99
N PRO A 231 -1.68 -7.51 1.40
CA PRO A 231 -1.23 -7.57 0.01
C PRO A 231 -2.21 -6.96 -0.97
N GLY A 232 -3.51 -7.21 -0.79
CA GLY A 232 -4.55 -6.66 -1.66
C GLY A 232 -4.69 -5.15 -1.53
N ILE A 233 -4.71 -4.62 -0.31
CA ILE A 233 -4.73 -3.17 -0.04
C ILE A 233 -3.56 -2.48 -0.74
N MET A 234 -2.35 -3.03 -0.58
CA MET A 234 -1.15 -2.47 -1.20
C MET A 234 -1.19 -2.54 -2.73
N THR A 235 -1.71 -3.64 -3.30
CA THR A 235 -1.88 -3.78 -4.75
C THR A 235 -2.77 -2.67 -5.31
N LEU A 236 -3.95 -2.45 -4.71
CA LEU A 236 -4.86 -1.39 -5.15
C LEU A 236 -4.21 0.01 -5.02
N GLY A 237 -3.42 0.21 -3.97
CA GLY A 237 -2.65 1.44 -3.77
C GLY A 237 -1.55 1.64 -4.82
N TYR A 238 -0.77 0.61 -5.15
CA TYR A 238 0.29 0.69 -6.18
C TYR A 238 -0.29 0.97 -7.56
N ILE A 239 -1.33 0.22 -7.97
CA ILE A 239 -2.03 0.44 -9.24
C ILE A 239 -2.51 1.90 -9.31
N SER A 240 -3.17 2.39 -8.27
CA SER A 240 -3.67 3.77 -8.21
C SER A 240 -2.57 4.82 -8.20
N ALA A 241 -1.36 4.48 -7.74
CA ALA A 241 -0.27 5.45 -7.63
C ALA A 241 0.32 5.86 -8.98
N PHE A 242 0.22 5.04 -10.01
CA PHE A 242 0.90 5.26 -11.28
C PHE A 242 0.23 6.31 -12.17
N SER A 243 -1.08 6.21 -12.38
CA SER A 243 -1.80 7.11 -13.27
C SER A 243 -3.25 7.32 -12.87
N GLU A 244 -3.84 8.38 -13.41
CA GLU A 244 -5.26 8.70 -13.26
C GLU A 244 -6.15 7.56 -13.77
N THR A 245 -5.83 7.00 -14.94
CA THR A 245 -6.59 5.93 -15.57
C THR A 245 -6.56 4.64 -14.72
N LEU A 246 -5.39 4.29 -14.17
CA LEU A 246 -5.24 3.14 -13.29
C LEU A 246 -5.97 3.33 -11.96
N ALA A 247 -5.96 4.54 -11.41
CA ALA A 247 -6.75 4.89 -10.23
C ALA A 247 -8.25 4.81 -10.51
N LEU A 248 -8.70 5.25 -11.71
CA LEU A 248 -10.09 5.15 -12.14
C LEU A 248 -10.54 3.68 -12.22
N ALA A 249 -9.69 2.77 -12.71
CA ALA A 249 -10.00 1.35 -12.72
C ALA A 249 -10.33 0.80 -11.32
N VAL A 250 -9.61 1.27 -10.29
CA VAL A 250 -9.88 0.90 -8.90
C VAL A 250 -11.21 1.51 -8.40
N VAL A 251 -11.51 2.76 -8.76
CA VAL A 251 -12.78 3.41 -8.40
C VAL A 251 -13.97 2.68 -9.03
N VAL A 252 -13.92 2.42 -10.34
CA VAL A 252 -14.99 1.73 -11.09
C VAL A 252 -15.21 0.31 -10.55
N SER A 253 -14.14 -0.37 -10.17
CA SER A 253 -14.21 -1.71 -9.55
C SER A 253 -14.67 -1.67 -8.08
N LYS A 254 -15.12 -0.52 -7.56
CA LYS A 254 -15.59 -0.34 -6.18
C LYS A 254 -14.52 -0.64 -5.11
N GLY A 255 -13.27 -0.28 -5.38
CA GLY A 255 -12.16 -0.48 -4.43
C GLY A 255 -12.20 0.45 -3.22
N ILE A 256 -12.88 1.61 -3.29
CA ILE A 256 -12.93 2.58 -2.19
C ILE A 256 -13.63 2.02 -0.93
N PRO A 257 -14.84 1.42 -0.99
CA PRO A 257 -15.54 0.95 0.20
C PRO A 257 -14.74 -0.06 1.06
N PRO A 258 -14.13 -1.12 0.50
CA PRO A 258 -13.35 -2.06 1.33
C PRO A 258 -12.08 -1.43 1.91
N LEU A 259 -11.46 -0.46 1.25
CA LEU A 259 -10.33 0.29 1.80
C LEU A 259 -10.78 1.16 3.00
N ILE A 260 -11.90 1.87 2.89
CA ILE A 260 -12.49 2.64 4.00
C ILE A 260 -12.85 1.71 5.16
N ASN A 261 -13.49 0.57 4.85
CA ASN A 261 -13.82 -0.41 5.87
C ASN A 261 -12.57 -0.87 6.63
N SER A 262 -11.46 -1.09 5.93
CA SER A 262 -10.18 -1.46 6.56
C SER A 262 -9.63 -0.36 7.48
N VAL A 263 -9.76 0.92 7.10
CA VAL A 263 -9.38 2.05 7.97
C VAL A 263 -10.17 2.05 9.28
N VAL A 264 -11.46 1.70 9.21
CA VAL A 264 -12.37 1.81 10.36
C VAL A 264 -12.34 0.56 11.25
N THR A 265 -12.32 -0.63 10.66
CA THR A 265 -12.60 -1.89 11.38
C THR A 265 -11.37 -2.70 11.76
N GLU A 266 -10.24 -2.52 11.06
CA GLU A 266 -9.05 -3.30 11.40
C GLU A 266 -8.46 -2.85 12.75
N PRO A 267 -8.06 -3.78 13.62
CA PRO A 267 -7.48 -3.42 14.91
C PRO A 267 -6.02 -2.93 14.75
N GLU A 268 -5.31 -3.38 13.74
CA GLU A 268 -3.88 -3.18 13.56
C GLU A 268 -3.57 -1.92 12.75
N ASP A 269 -2.85 -1.00 13.32
CA ASP A 269 -2.55 0.31 12.73
C ASP A 269 -1.79 0.23 11.40
N HIS A 270 -0.93 -0.77 11.20
CA HIS A 270 -0.20 -0.90 9.95
C HIS A 270 -1.12 -1.23 8.76
N ILE A 271 -2.25 -1.92 8.99
CA ILE A 271 -3.25 -2.19 7.97
C ILE A 271 -4.07 -0.93 7.67
N LYS A 272 -4.47 -0.20 8.72
CA LYS A 272 -5.12 1.12 8.58
C LYS A 272 -4.22 2.10 7.82
N SER A 273 -2.92 2.12 8.15
CA SER A 273 -1.92 2.95 7.47
C SER A 273 -1.83 2.65 5.97
N ALA A 274 -1.77 1.37 5.60
CA ALA A 274 -1.74 0.94 4.21
C ALA A 274 -3.03 1.35 3.47
N SER A 275 -4.19 1.19 4.13
CA SER A 275 -5.49 1.57 3.56
C SER A 275 -5.61 3.10 3.37
N ALA A 276 -5.19 3.88 4.37
CA ALA A 276 -5.17 5.34 4.27
C ALA A 276 -4.22 5.81 3.15
N TRP A 277 -3.05 5.17 3.02
CA TRP A 277 -2.13 5.45 1.92
C TRP A 277 -2.78 5.15 0.56
N SER A 278 -3.43 3.99 0.39
CA SER A 278 -4.09 3.60 -0.86
C SER A 278 -5.21 4.56 -1.24
N LEU A 279 -6.07 4.98 -0.28
CA LEU A 279 -7.10 6.00 -0.50
C LEU A 279 -6.49 7.34 -0.95
N GLY A 280 -5.35 7.73 -0.36
CA GLY A 280 -4.62 8.92 -0.76
C GLY A 280 -4.07 8.83 -2.19
N GLN A 281 -3.62 7.64 -2.64
CA GLN A 281 -3.17 7.43 -4.02
C GLN A 281 -4.34 7.56 -5.02
N ILE A 282 -5.52 7.06 -4.68
CA ILE A 282 -6.72 7.21 -5.51
C ILE A 282 -7.10 8.70 -5.65
N GLY A 283 -7.25 9.40 -4.54
CA GLY A 283 -7.83 10.75 -4.53
C GLY A 283 -6.93 11.89 -5.01
N ARG A 284 -5.63 11.62 -5.24
CA ARG A 284 -4.67 12.67 -5.61
C ARG A 284 -4.70 13.09 -7.08
N HIS A 285 -5.37 12.33 -7.94
CA HIS A 285 -5.28 12.51 -9.40
C HIS A 285 -6.15 13.63 -9.92
N SER A 286 -7.48 13.52 -9.78
CA SER A 286 -8.42 14.50 -10.34
C SER A 286 -9.55 14.83 -9.37
N PRO A 287 -10.36 15.86 -9.67
CA PRO A 287 -11.57 16.18 -8.92
C PRO A 287 -12.57 15.03 -8.82
N ASP A 288 -12.70 14.22 -9.87
CA ASP A 288 -13.63 13.07 -9.91
C ASP A 288 -13.21 11.97 -8.94
N HIS A 289 -11.91 11.68 -8.86
CA HIS A 289 -11.37 10.73 -7.88
C HIS A 289 -11.56 11.24 -6.44
N ALA A 290 -11.31 12.53 -6.21
CA ALA A 290 -11.53 13.14 -4.90
C ALA A 290 -13.01 13.13 -4.53
N LYS A 291 -13.90 13.40 -5.50
CA LYS A 291 -15.35 13.32 -5.33
C LYS A 291 -15.82 11.90 -4.98
N ALA A 292 -15.31 10.88 -5.67
CA ALA A 292 -15.63 9.48 -5.34
C ALA A 292 -15.28 9.10 -3.89
N LEU A 293 -14.16 9.61 -3.38
CA LEU A 293 -13.78 9.44 -1.96
C LEU A 293 -14.70 10.26 -1.02
N ALA A 294 -15.05 11.46 -1.39
CA ALA A 294 -15.95 12.31 -0.65
C ALA A 294 -17.36 11.69 -0.53
N ASP A 295 -17.92 11.23 -1.66
CA ASP A 295 -19.22 10.56 -1.74
C ASP A 295 -19.24 9.26 -0.90
N ALA A 296 -18.10 8.57 -0.81
CA ALA A 296 -17.93 7.39 0.05
C ALA A 296 -17.65 7.74 1.54
N ASN A 297 -17.71 9.02 1.90
CA ASN A 297 -17.48 9.52 3.26
C ASN A 297 -16.09 9.14 3.82
N ALA A 298 -15.05 9.17 2.98
CA ALA A 298 -13.68 8.83 3.37
C ALA A 298 -13.01 9.91 4.24
N LEU A 299 -13.31 11.20 3.96
CA LEU A 299 -12.63 12.32 4.62
C LEU A 299 -12.87 12.35 6.14
N PRO A 300 -14.10 12.28 6.67
CA PRO A 300 -14.33 12.25 8.11
C PRO A 300 -13.71 11.04 8.79
N LYS A 301 -13.69 9.87 8.12
CA LYS A 301 -13.10 8.64 8.67
C LYS A 301 -11.58 8.73 8.74
N LEU A 302 -10.93 9.30 7.72
CA LEU A 302 -9.50 9.58 7.76
C LEU A 302 -9.15 10.61 8.84
N LEU A 303 -10.00 11.64 9.03
CA LEU A 303 -9.82 12.64 10.08
C LEU A 303 -9.95 12.01 11.47
N ALA A 304 -10.96 11.17 11.68
CA ALA A 304 -11.16 10.48 12.95
C ALA A 304 -9.94 9.64 13.35
N VAL A 305 -9.37 8.88 12.41
CA VAL A 305 -8.18 8.09 12.65
C VAL A 305 -6.95 8.97 12.92
N PHE A 306 -6.83 10.11 12.24
CA PHE A 306 -5.76 11.07 12.47
C PHE A 306 -5.84 11.70 13.86
N LEU A 307 -7.04 12.02 14.37
CA LEU A 307 -7.27 12.64 15.66
C LEU A 307 -7.21 11.64 16.82
N HIS A 308 -7.37 10.36 16.56
CA HIS A 308 -7.42 9.35 17.60
C HIS A 308 -6.07 9.26 18.34
N GLU A 309 -6.07 9.43 19.65
CA GLU A 309 -4.86 9.50 20.46
C GLU A 309 -4.00 8.24 20.37
N ALA A 310 -4.65 7.07 20.40
CA ALA A 310 -3.97 5.77 20.35
C ALA A 310 -3.46 5.37 18.95
N SER A 311 -3.75 6.14 17.90
CA SER A 311 -3.21 5.88 16.58
C SER A 311 -1.71 6.06 16.54
N SER A 312 -1.01 5.13 15.90
CA SER A 312 0.45 5.21 15.70
C SER A 312 0.85 6.44 14.87
N GLU A 313 2.07 6.92 15.05
CA GLU A 313 2.59 8.06 14.28
C GLU A 313 2.64 7.79 12.76
N ASP A 314 2.90 6.54 12.35
CA ASP A 314 2.83 6.18 10.93
C ASP A 314 1.41 6.31 10.39
N LEU A 315 0.41 5.83 11.14
CA LEU A 315 -1.00 5.94 10.76
C LEU A 315 -1.44 7.41 10.67
N LYS A 316 -1.13 8.23 11.67
CA LYS A 316 -1.40 9.68 11.63
C LYS A 316 -0.74 10.35 10.43
N THR A 317 0.51 10.00 10.14
CA THR A 317 1.23 10.54 8.98
C THR A 317 0.58 10.16 7.65
N LYS A 318 0.17 8.89 7.48
CA LYS A 318 -0.49 8.41 6.25
C LYS A 318 -1.88 9.03 6.10
N ALA A 319 -2.68 9.07 7.18
CA ALA A 319 -4.00 9.70 7.20
C ALA A 319 -3.90 11.19 6.84
N LYS A 320 -2.96 11.94 7.43
CA LYS A 320 -2.71 13.35 7.08
C LYS A 320 -2.35 13.55 5.62
N ARG A 321 -1.46 12.69 5.06
CA ARG A 321 -1.07 12.76 3.65
C ARG A 321 -2.25 12.46 2.72
N ALA A 322 -3.08 11.46 3.08
CA ALA A 322 -4.28 11.12 2.33
C ALA A 322 -5.30 12.26 2.36
N LEU A 323 -5.61 12.81 3.53
CA LEU A 323 -6.47 13.98 3.69
C LEU A 323 -5.99 15.15 2.81
N LYS A 324 -4.71 15.51 2.92
CA LYS A 324 -4.13 16.58 2.09
C LYS A 324 -4.32 16.32 0.59
N ALA A 325 -4.01 15.10 0.13
CA ALA A 325 -4.08 14.74 -1.28
C ALA A 325 -5.51 14.84 -1.82
N VAL A 326 -6.49 14.32 -1.07
CA VAL A 326 -7.90 14.37 -1.45
C VAL A 326 -8.46 15.78 -1.38
N ILE A 327 -8.25 16.51 -0.28
CA ILE A 327 -8.75 17.88 -0.09
C ILE A 327 -8.27 18.79 -1.23
N GLN A 328 -7.00 18.71 -1.60
CA GLN A 328 -6.42 19.57 -2.65
C GLN A 328 -7.04 19.38 -4.05
N LYS A 329 -7.75 18.26 -4.28
CA LYS A 329 -8.43 17.94 -5.54
C LYS A 329 -9.94 18.02 -5.42
N CYS A 330 -10.49 18.03 -4.20
CA CYS A 330 -11.92 18.00 -3.96
C CYS A 330 -12.56 19.37 -4.29
N VAL A 331 -13.42 19.40 -5.30
CA VAL A 331 -14.26 20.57 -5.63
C VAL A 331 -15.66 20.43 -5.05
N HIS A 332 -16.01 19.30 -4.46
CA HIS A 332 -17.29 19.06 -3.82
C HIS A 332 -17.27 19.63 -2.39
N LEU A 333 -17.58 20.93 -2.28
CA LEU A 333 -17.46 21.70 -1.04
C LEU A 333 -18.29 21.16 0.14
N PRO A 334 -19.53 20.62 -0.04
CA PRO A 334 -20.30 20.05 1.06
C PRO A 334 -19.57 18.94 1.82
N ALA A 335 -18.69 18.19 1.16
CA ALA A 335 -17.87 17.16 1.82
C ALA A 335 -16.70 17.75 2.63
N LEU A 336 -16.30 19.00 2.35
CA LEU A 336 -15.23 19.69 3.06
C LEU A 336 -15.74 20.52 4.26
N GLU A 337 -17.01 20.89 4.28
CA GLU A 337 -17.62 21.71 5.34
C GLU A 337 -17.47 21.11 6.74
N PRO A 338 -17.74 19.81 6.98
CA PRO A 338 -17.51 19.22 8.29
C PRO A 338 -16.06 19.36 8.78
N LEU A 339 -15.10 19.34 7.85
CA LEU A 339 -13.69 19.49 8.18
C LEU A 339 -13.31 20.93 8.61
N LEU A 340 -14.12 21.96 8.27
CA LEU A 340 -13.94 23.32 8.77
C LEU A 340 -14.14 23.39 10.29
N HIS A 341 -15.04 22.54 10.82
CA HIS A 341 -15.38 22.51 12.23
C HIS A 341 -14.47 21.59 13.05
N ASP A 342 -14.15 20.44 12.49
CA ASP A 342 -13.53 19.33 13.23
C ASP A 342 -12.03 19.21 13.01
N ALA A 343 -11.47 19.79 11.94
CA ALA A 343 -10.06 19.59 11.61
C ALA A 343 -9.15 20.48 12.43
N PRO A 344 -8.02 19.95 12.91
CA PRO A 344 -7.00 20.76 13.59
C PRO A 344 -6.29 21.66 12.56
N GLU A 345 -5.63 22.70 13.07
CA GLU A 345 -4.99 23.76 12.26
C GLU A 345 -4.11 23.22 11.11
N ASN A 346 -3.37 22.15 11.38
CA ASN A 346 -2.46 21.53 10.41
C ASN A 346 -3.16 20.81 9.24
N ILE A 347 -4.47 20.56 9.34
CA ILE A 347 -5.35 20.06 8.26
C ILE A 347 -6.22 21.20 7.75
N LEU A 348 -6.78 22.02 8.65
CA LEU A 348 -7.68 23.12 8.36
C LEU A 348 -7.13 24.06 7.28
N LYS A 349 -5.84 24.36 7.30
CA LYS A 349 -5.19 25.17 6.25
C LYS A 349 -5.35 24.61 4.83
N TYR A 350 -5.46 23.29 4.65
CA TYR A 350 -5.70 22.70 3.33
C TYR A 350 -7.16 22.84 2.91
N VAL A 351 -8.07 22.74 3.89
CA VAL A 351 -9.52 22.92 3.68
C VAL A 351 -9.79 24.37 3.28
N VAL A 352 -9.31 25.34 4.05
CA VAL A 352 -9.49 26.77 3.76
C VAL A 352 -8.87 27.14 2.40
N ASN A 353 -7.67 26.65 2.10
CA ASN A 353 -7.05 26.86 0.79
C ASN A 353 -7.90 26.30 -0.36
N GLN A 354 -8.59 25.19 -0.16
CA GLN A 354 -9.45 24.62 -1.20
C GLN A 354 -10.71 25.46 -1.41
N PHE A 355 -11.34 25.95 -0.33
CA PHE A 355 -12.42 26.92 -0.42
C PHE A 355 -11.98 28.20 -1.14
N ALA A 356 -10.82 28.75 -0.79
CA ALA A 356 -10.28 29.94 -1.46
C ALA A 356 -10.05 29.75 -2.97
N LYS A 357 -9.81 28.52 -3.42
CA LYS A 357 -9.66 28.21 -4.86
C LYS A 357 -10.98 28.03 -5.59
N VAL A 358 -11.97 27.44 -4.94
CA VAL A 358 -13.24 27.06 -5.61
C VAL A 358 -14.27 28.19 -5.58
N LEU A 359 -14.43 28.86 -4.44
CA LEU A 359 -15.46 29.88 -4.25
C LEU A 359 -15.41 31.06 -5.25
N PRO A 360 -14.23 31.56 -5.68
CA PRO A 360 -14.19 32.63 -6.68
C PRO A 360 -14.82 32.26 -8.02
N HIS A 361 -14.84 30.98 -8.37
CA HIS A 361 -15.27 30.45 -9.67
C HIS A 361 -16.67 29.82 -9.67
N ASP A 362 -17.28 29.61 -8.49
CA ASP A 362 -18.59 28.93 -8.35
C ASP A 362 -19.59 29.77 -7.53
N VAL A 363 -20.52 30.40 -8.25
CA VAL A 363 -21.55 31.23 -7.63
C VAL A 363 -22.54 30.42 -6.78
N ALA A 364 -22.89 29.20 -7.20
CA ALA A 364 -23.78 28.34 -6.44
C ALA A 364 -23.13 27.87 -5.14
N ALA A 365 -21.85 27.51 -5.21
CA ALA A 365 -21.05 27.17 -4.04
C ALA A 365 -20.94 28.35 -3.04
N ARG A 366 -20.76 29.59 -3.52
CA ARG A 366 -20.75 30.80 -2.64
C ARG A 366 -22.04 30.93 -1.84
N ARG A 367 -23.20 30.73 -2.48
CA ARG A 367 -24.51 30.82 -1.79
C ARG A 367 -24.66 29.70 -0.75
N SER A 368 -24.34 28.46 -1.15
CA SER A 368 -24.38 27.31 -0.23
C SER A 368 -23.46 27.51 0.98
N PHE A 369 -22.29 28.04 0.76
CA PHE A 369 -21.29 28.26 1.82
C PHE A 369 -21.72 29.30 2.87
N VAL A 370 -22.50 30.30 2.48
CA VAL A 370 -23.12 31.25 3.42
C VAL A 370 -24.24 30.58 4.22
N THR A 371 -25.14 29.85 3.52
CA THR A 371 -26.32 29.25 4.17
C THR A 371 -25.97 28.08 5.07
N SER A 372 -24.86 27.38 4.82
CA SER A 372 -24.33 26.29 5.66
C SER A 372 -23.57 26.78 6.91
N GLY A 373 -23.29 28.08 7.02
CA GLY A 373 -22.49 28.66 8.11
C GLY A 373 -20.97 28.61 7.85
N GLY A 374 -20.55 28.15 6.68
CA GLY A 374 -19.13 28.05 6.35
C GLY A 374 -18.42 29.42 6.34
N LEU A 375 -19.09 30.49 5.86
CA LEU A 375 -18.54 31.84 5.89
C LEU A 375 -18.35 32.35 7.32
N GLN A 376 -19.33 32.12 8.20
CA GLN A 376 -19.23 32.47 9.61
C GLN A 376 -18.02 31.78 10.24
N LYS A 377 -17.83 30.48 9.98
CA LYS A 377 -16.70 29.71 10.51
C LYS A 377 -15.35 30.25 10.03
N ILE A 378 -15.26 30.68 8.77
CA ILE A 378 -14.03 31.31 8.23
C ILE A 378 -13.73 32.64 8.95
N LEU A 379 -14.77 33.43 9.23
CA LEU A 379 -14.60 34.72 9.91
C LEU A 379 -14.25 34.57 11.41
N GLU A 380 -14.61 33.44 12.03
CA GLU A 380 -14.19 33.07 13.39
C GLU A 380 -12.69 32.71 13.46
N LEU A 381 -12.09 32.30 12.33
CA LEU A 381 -10.66 32.05 12.27
C LEU A 381 -9.92 33.39 12.36
N GLN A 382 -9.12 33.56 13.38
CA GLN A 382 -8.27 34.75 13.56
C GLN A 382 -6.82 34.40 13.18
N PRO A 383 -6.50 34.32 11.88
CA PRO A 383 -5.15 33.95 11.45
C PRO A 383 -4.15 35.04 11.83
N GLU A 384 -2.92 34.64 12.12
CA GLU A 384 -1.83 35.58 12.33
C GLU A 384 -1.66 36.51 11.11
N PRO A 385 -1.42 37.82 11.32
CA PRO A 385 -1.17 38.76 10.23
C PRO A 385 0.00 38.31 9.34
N GLY A 386 -0.23 38.30 8.02
CA GLY A 386 0.76 37.88 7.04
C GLY A 386 0.95 36.35 6.91
N SER A 387 0.14 35.54 7.61
CA SER A 387 0.15 34.10 7.43
C SER A 387 -0.55 33.69 6.14
N LYS A 388 -0.13 32.53 5.55
CA LYS A 388 -0.82 31.97 4.38
C LYS A 388 -2.30 31.67 4.65
N LEU A 389 -2.66 31.33 5.87
CA LEU A 389 -4.04 31.14 6.24
C LEU A 389 -4.83 32.44 6.14
N GLY A 390 -4.24 33.57 6.58
CA GLY A 390 -4.81 34.91 6.42
C GLY A 390 -5.04 35.30 4.97
N ASP A 391 -4.11 34.95 4.09
CA ASP A 391 -4.28 35.21 2.64
C ASP A 391 -5.46 34.40 2.07
N PHE A 392 -5.64 33.15 2.50
CA PHE A 392 -6.78 32.32 2.06
C PHE A 392 -8.11 32.85 2.61
N VAL A 393 -8.14 33.25 3.87
CA VAL A 393 -9.35 33.86 4.49
C VAL A 393 -9.71 35.12 3.73
N ARG A 394 -8.74 35.99 3.41
CA ARG A 394 -8.98 37.21 2.63
C ARG A 394 -9.56 36.89 1.25
N ALA A 395 -8.93 35.94 0.51
CA ALA A 395 -9.42 35.52 -0.79
C ALA A 395 -10.87 34.99 -0.76
N ILE A 396 -11.29 34.35 0.34
CA ILE A 396 -12.68 33.90 0.53
C ILE A 396 -13.59 35.10 0.79
N THR A 397 -13.21 36.00 1.70
CA THR A 397 -14.04 37.16 2.08
C THR A 397 -14.22 38.13 0.91
N GLU A 398 -13.23 38.30 0.05
CA GLU A 398 -13.31 39.09 -1.18
C GLU A 398 -14.33 38.57 -2.20
N CYS A 399 -14.78 37.32 -2.06
CA CYS A 399 -15.86 36.75 -2.91
C CYS A 399 -17.26 37.26 -2.53
N TYR A 400 -17.41 37.99 -1.42
CA TYR A 400 -18.69 38.42 -0.86
C TYR A 400 -18.77 39.94 -0.73
N PRO A 401 -19.99 40.56 -0.85
CA PRO A 401 -20.21 41.95 -0.51
C PRO A 401 -19.85 42.23 0.95
N LYS A 402 -19.34 43.43 1.20
CA LYS A 402 -18.87 43.83 2.53
C LYS A 402 -19.98 43.69 3.59
N GLU A 403 -21.21 43.99 3.25
CA GLU A 403 -22.37 43.93 4.13
C GLU A 403 -22.61 42.50 4.64
N ILE A 404 -22.39 41.51 3.78
CA ILE A 404 -22.49 40.08 4.15
C ILE A 404 -21.34 39.68 5.06
N VAL A 405 -20.14 40.11 4.75
CA VAL A 405 -18.95 39.79 5.58
C VAL A 405 -19.10 40.42 6.98
N ASP A 406 -19.52 41.68 7.04
CA ASP A 406 -19.74 42.42 8.29
C ASP A 406 -20.85 41.73 9.13
N TYR A 407 -21.96 41.31 8.51
CA TYR A 407 -23.07 40.63 9.19
C TYR A 407 -22.67 39.33 9.87
N TYR A 408 -21.84 38.52 9.24
CA TYR A 408 -21.38 37.26 9.80
C TYR A 408 -20.07 37.39 10.64
N SER A 409 -19.54 38.62 10.76
CA SER A 409 -18.39 38.88 11.61
C SER A 409 -18.70 38.66 13.10
N PRO A 410 -17.81 38.05 13.88
CA PRO A 410 -17.99 37.83 15.31
C PRO A 410 -18.30 39.12 16.11
N ASN A 411 -17.86 40.27 15.61
CA ASN A 411 -18.05 41.57 16.27
C ASN A 411 -19.30 42.33 15.78
N TYR A 412 -20.08 41.79 14.88
CA TYR A 412 -21.24 42.52 14.29
C TYR A 412 -22.28 42.97 15.32
N SER A 413 -22.66 42.06 16.22
CA SER A 413 -23.64 42.41 17.28
C SER A 413 -23.14 43.50 18.20
N LYS A 414 -21.84 43.53 18.50
CA LYS A 414 -21.21 44.56 19.33
C LYS A 414 -21.18 45.91 18.61
N GLN A 415 -20.77 45.92 17.33
CA GLN A 415 -20.75 47.12 16.52
C GLN A 415 -22.16 47.70 16.34
N LEU A 416 -23.18 46.84 16.22
CA LEU A 416 -24.55 47.26 16.13
C LEU A 416 -25.02 47.95 17.44
N LEU A 417 -24.69 47.37 18.60
CA LEU A 417 -24.99 47.95 19.90
C LEU A 417 -24.22 49.28 20.10
N ASP A 418 -22.97 49.35 19.79
CA ASP A 418 -22.14 50.56 19.86
C ASP A 418 -22.72 51.69 18.98
N THR A 419 -23.34 51.31 17.82
CA THR A 419 -24.03 52.26 16.92
C THR A 419 -25.33 52.74 17.48
N LEU A 420 -26.10 51.89 18.14
CA LEU A 420 -27.36 52.26 18.82
C LEU A 420 -27.07 53.18 20.02
N ASP A 421 -26.09 52.83 20.84
CA ASP A 421 -25.68 53.66 21.98
C ASP A 421 -25.19 55.06 21.54
N ALA A 422 -24.53 55.15 20.40
CA ALA A 422 -24.10 56.43 19.82
C ALA A 422 -25.25 57.27 19.27
N GLN A 423 -26.37 56.63 18.80
CA GLN A 423 -27.59 57.34 18.38
C GLN A 423 -28.42 57.83 19.54
N ASP A 424 -28.45 57.10 20.67
CA ASP A 424 -29.19 57.50 21.87
C ASP A 424 -28.48 58.63 22.63
N MET A 425 -27.21 58.92 22.34
CA MET A 425 -26.44 60.03 22.92
C MET A 425 -26.49 61.33 22.09
N GLN A 426 -27.18 61.35 20.92
CA GLN A 426 -27.41 62.52 20.11
C GLN A 426 -28.85 63.05 20.31
#